data_d9c2ae087244c5decf3f55e372e1f90f
#
_entry.id   d9c2ae087244c5decf3f55e372e1f90f
#
_cell.length_a   1.000
_cell.length_b   1.000
_cell.length_c   1.000
_cell.angle_alpha   90.00
_cell.angle_beta   90.00
_cell.angle_gamma   90.00
#
_symmetry.space_group_name_H-M   'P 1'
#
loop_
_entity.id
_entity.type
_entity.pdbx_description
1 polymer ?
#
loop_
_entity_poly.entity_id
_entity_poly.type
_entity_poly.pdbx_seq_one_letter_code
_entity_poly.pdbx_strand_id
1 'polypeptide(L)'
;MADKESAREDGIDFVSIMTANDTHYEIAKCFLEHDIHVICDKPLALRTEEAEELARIAEERGLLFGITYSYTGYALIRQAREMIRAGVIGDILHVRVQHPEDWVISGAVDGKVDTSAWRFQPKKVGSSLCANDLGTHAEQMVTQLPVCTSSACWR
;
A
#
# COMPACT_ATOMS: atom_id res chain seq x y z
N MET A 1 -8.94 19.74 -10.39
CA MET A 1 -7.48 19.84 -10.62
C MET A 1 -7.10 18.97 -11.81
N ALA A 2 -7.47 17.72 -11.84
CA ALA A 2 -7.22 16.80 -12.97
C ALA A 2 -7.66 17.39 -14.32
N ASP A 3 -8.89 17.89 -14.45
CA ASP A 3 -9.40 18.55 -15.68
C ASP A 3 -8.50 19.66 -16.22
N LYS A 4 -7.84 20.40 -15.31
CA LYS A 4 -6.97 21.52 -15.72
C LYS A 4 -5.63 21.03 -16.21
N GLU A 5 -5.09 19.97 -15.57
CA GLU A 5 -3.79 19.42 -15.91
C GLU A 5 -3.85 18.59 -17.21
N SER A 6 -4.90 17.77 -17.37
CA SER A 6 -5.08 16.96 -18.59
C SER A 6 -5.36 17.80 -19.85
N ALA A 7 -5.86 19.03 -19.69
CA ALA A 7 -6.14 19.94 -20.80
C ALA A 7 -4.94 20.80 -21.22
N ARG A 8 -3.79 20.69 -20.54
CA ARG A 8 -2.60 21.50 -20.81
C ARG A 8 -1.58 20.72 -21.63
N GLU A 9 -0.93 21.37 -22.56
CA GLU A 9 0.18 20.82 -23.34
C GLU A 9 1.41 20.52 -22.45
N ASP A 10 1.60 21.29 -21.37
CA ASP A 10 2.65 21.15 -20.35
C ASP A 10 2.09 20.63 -19.01
N GLY A 11 1.02 19.83 -19.05
CA GLY A 11 0.39 19.23 -17.88
C GLY A 11 1.30 18.21 -17.17
N ILE A 12 0.85 17.73 -15.99
CA ILE A 12 1.62 16.74 -15.22
C ILE A 12 1.55 15.34 -15.84
N ASP A 13 2.65 14.59 -15.79
CA ASP A 13 2.70 13.19 -16.23
C ASP A 13 2.07 12.25 -15.21
N PHE A 14 2.22 12.54 -13.93
CA PHE A 14 1.66 11.73 -12.84
C PHE A 14 1.33 12.56 -11.60
N VAL A 15 0.45 12.00 -10.77
CA VAL A 15 0.14 12.52 -9.44
C VAL A 15 0.63 11.56 -8.37
N SER A 16 1.18 12.11 -7.27
CA SER A 16 1.48 11.35 -6.05
C SER A 16 0.46 11.69 -4.97
N ILE A 17 -0.28 10.69 -4.49
CA ILE A 17 -1.34 10.81 -3.49
C ILE A 17 -0.82 10.34 -2.14
N MET A 18 -0.71 11.27 -1.18
CA MET A 18 -0.21 11.03 0.19
C MET A 18 -1.18 11.62 1.21
N THR A 19 -2.46 11.37 1.01
CA THR A 19 -3.55 11.90 1.83
C THR A 19 -4.02 10.88 2.87
N ALA A 20 -5.13 11.11 3.55
CA ALA A 20 -5.73 10.10 4.42
C ALA A 20 -6.39 8.98 3.60
N ASN A 21 -6.40 7.76 4.14
CA ASN A 21 -6.82 6.55 3.41
C ASN A 21 -8.20 6.66 2.75
N ASP A 22 -9.14 7.32 3.41
CA ASP A 22 -10.53 7.50 2.95
C ASP A 22 -10.66 8.39 1.70
N THR A 23 -9.59 9.07 1.31
CA THR A 23 -9.59 9.95 0.12
C THR A 23 -8.87 9.36 -1.08
N HIS A 24 -8.12 8.26 -0.90
CA HIS A 24 -7.29 7.66 -1.94
C HIS A 24 -8.09 7.28 -3.18
N TYR A 25 -9.18 6.57 -2.99
CA TYR A 25 -10.02 6.08 -4.09
C TYR A 25 -10.53 7.21 -4.99
N GLU A 26 -11.21 8.20 -4.42
CA GLU A 26 -11.82 9.29 -5.18
C GLU A 26 -10.77 10.13 -5.92
N ILE A 27 -9.62 10.39 -5.27
CA ILE A 27 -8.56 11.16 -5.90
C ILE A 27 -7.90 10.34 -7.02
N ALA A 28 -7.54 9.09 -6.77
CA ALA A 28 -6.92 8.23 -7.77
C ALA A 28 -7.82 8.03 -8.98
N LYS A 29 -9.11 7.74 -8.77
CA LYS A 29 -10.10 7.60 -9.82
C LYS A 29 -10.19 8.85 -10.69
N CYS A 30 -10.28 10.02 -10.05
CA CYS A 30 -10.35 11.29 -10.76
C CYS A 30 -9.15 11.49 -11.70
N PHE A 31 -7.93 11.21 -11.26
CA PHE A 31 -6.74 11.39 -12.11
C PHE A 31 -6.62 10.32 -13.20
N LEU A 32 -6.92 9.06 -12.89
CA LEU A 32 -6.94 7.98 -13.87
C LEU A 32 -7.98 8.24 -14.99
N GLU A 33 -9.16 8.74 -14.64
CA GLU A 33 -10.20 9.11 -15.62
C GLU A 33 -9.80 10.28 -16.53
N HIS A 34 -8.77 11.03 -16.14
CA HIS A 34 -8.19 12.14 -16.93
C HIS A 34 -6.84 11.77 -17.59
N ASP A 35 -6.56 10.49 -17.76
CA ASP A 35 -5.37 9.95 -18.43
C ASP A 35 -4.04 10.36 -17.77
N ILE A 36 -4.04 10.58 -16.46
CA ILE A 36 -2.86 10.93 -15.66
C ILE A 36 -2.43 9.72 -14.84
N HIS A 37 -1.15 9.37 -14.90
CA HIS A 37 -0.57 8.29 -14.11
C HIS A 37 -0.67 8.58 -12.61
N VAL A 38 -0.81 7.52 -11.78
CA VAL A 38 -1.03 7.67 -10.33
C VAL A 38 -0.02 6.87 -9.54
N ILE A 39 0.57 7.50 -8.54
CA ILE A 39 1.28 6.86 -7.42
C ILE A 39 0.47 7.16 -6.16
N CYS A 40 -0.03 6.13 -5.48
CA CYS A 40 -0.85 6.29 -4.29
C CYS A 40 -0.17 5.70 -3.06
N ASP A 41 -0.34 6.33 -1.91
CA ASP A 41 0.11 5.74 -0.64
C ASP A 41 -0.75 4.53 -0.28
N LYS A 42 -0.21 3.67 0.57
CA LYS A 42 -0.91 2.49 1.11
C LYS A 42 -1.83 2.90 2.29
N PRO A 43 -2.89 2.15 2.56
CA PRO A 43 -3.51 1.16 1.67
C PRO A 43 -4.13 1.85 0.46
N LEU A 44 -4.21 1.13 -0.65
CA LEU A 44 -4.74 1.67 -1.91
C LEU A 44 -6.15 2.25 -1.76
N ALA A 45 -7.02 1.52 -1.08
CA ALA A 45 -8.42 1.86 -0.86
C ALA A 45 -8.91 1.24 0.46
N LEU A 46 -10.10 1.61 0.90
CA LEU A 46 -10.73 1.03 2.10
C LEU A 46 -11.58 -0.21 1.80
N ARG A 47 -11.89 -0.44 0.53
CA ARG A 47 -12.75 -1.53 0.06
C ARG A 47 -12.11 -2.22 -1.14
N THR A 48 -12.33 -3.52 -1.24
CA THR A 48 -11.81 -4.33 -2.34
C THR A 48 -12.38 -3.88 -3.69
N GLU A 49 -13.67 -3.58 -3.74
CA GLU A 49 -14.37 -3.14 -4.95
C GLU A 49 -13.77 -1.82 -5.50
N GLU A 50 -13.37 -0.91 -4.61
CA GLU A 50 -12.69 0.34 -4.98
C GLU A 50 -11.32 0.06 -5.61
N ALA A 51 -10.54 -0.84 -5.01
CA ALA A 51 -9.23 -1.23 -5.52
C ALA A 51 -9.33 -1.93 -6.89
N GLU A 52 -10.30 -2.83 -7.06
CA GLU A 52 -10.57 -3.51 -8.32
C GLU A 52 -10.99 -2.53 -9.42
N GLU A 53 -11.83 -1.55 -9.09
CA GLU A 53 -12.23 -0.52 -10.05
C GLU A 53 -11.05 0.34 -10.50
N LEU A 54 -10.19 0.79 -9.58
CA LEU A 54 -9.00 1.56 -9.92
C LEU A 54 -8.04 0.76 -10.81
N ALA A 55 -7.81 -0.51 -10.50
CA ALA A 55 -6.97 -1.39 -11.31
C ALA A 55 -7.54 -1.55 -12.73
N ARG A 56 -8.84 -1.76 -12.87
CA ARG A 56 -9.53 -1.85 -14.14
C ARG A 56 -9.40 -0.56 -14.97
N ILE A 57 -9.64 0.60 -14.36
CA ILE A 57 -9.50 1.89 -15.06
C ILE A 57 -8.07 2.09 -15.56
N ALA A 58 -7.08 1.80 -14.73
CA ALA A 58 -5.68 1.94 -15.10
C ALA A 58 -5.31 1.01 -16.27
N GLU A 59 -5.75 -0.25 -16.25
CA GLU A 59 -5.53 -1.23 -17.31
C GLU A 59 -6.22 -0.82 -18.61
N GLU A 60 -7.50 -0.48 -18.59
CA GLU A 60 -8.29 -0.07 -19.76
C GLU A 60 -7.71 1.16 -20.46
N ARG A 61 -7.10 2.06 -19.70
CA ARG A 61 -6.50 3.30 -20.23
C ARG A 61 -4.99 3.18 -20.50
N GLY A 62 -4.36 2.05 -20.16
CA GLY A 62 -2.92 1.84 -20.34
C GLY A 62 -2.07 2.75 -19.44
N LEU A 63 -2.58 3.09 -18.26
CA LEU A 63 -1.93 3.99 -17.30
C LEU A 63 -1.09 3.23 -16.28
N LEU A 64 0.00 3.86 -15.83
CA LEU A 64 0.79 3.38 -14.71
C LEU A 64 0.09 3.73 -13.40
N PHE A 65 -0.13 2.70 -12.57
CA PHE A 65 -0.71 2.84 -11.26
C PHE A 65 0.14 2.10 -10.23
N GLY A 66 0.78 2.83 -9.35
CA GLY A 66 1.70 2.32 -8.35
C GLY A 66 1.25 2.58 -6.93
N ILE A 67 1.59 1.66 -6.01
CA ILE A 67 1.33 1.80 -4.56
C ILE A 67 2.66 1.84 -3.83
N THR A 68 2.82 2.77 -2.86
CA THR A 68 4.09 2.99 -2.16
C THR A 68 4.31 1.98 -1.02
N TYR A 69 4.50 0.71 -1.34
CA TYR A 69 4.99 -0.28 -0.38
C TYR A 69 6.51 -0.18 -0.21
N SER A 70 6.97 0.87 0.45
CA SER A 70 8.38 1.26 0.53
C SER A 70 9.30 0.20 1.14
N TYR A 71 8.83 -0.64 2.07
CA TYR A 71 9.67 -1.61 2.77
C TYR A 71 10.27 -2.67 1.84
N THR A 72 9.54 -3.11 0.83
CA THR A 72 10.06 -4.07 -0.16
C THR A 72 11.15 -3.49 -1.07
N GLY A 73 11.28 -2.17 -1.09
CA GLY A 73 12.35 -1.45 -1.77
C GLY A 73 13.70 -1.48 -1.05
N TYR A 74 13.76 -1.84 0.23
CA TYR A 74 14.99 -1.85 0.99
C TYR A 74 16.00 -2.88 0.45
N ALA A 75 17.28 -2.50 0.43
CA ALA A 75 18.33 -3.32 -0.15
C ALA A 75 18.42 -4.71 0.48
N LEU A 76 18.28 -4.80 1.81
CA LEU A 76 18.32 -6.08 2.54
C LEU A 76 17.11 -6.96 2.23
N ILE A 77 15.94 -6.40 1.99
CA ILE A 77 14.75 -7.18 1.59
C ILE A 77 14.92 -7.73 0.18
N ARG A 78 15.47 -6.93 -0.73
CA ARG A 78 15.82 -7.41 -2.08
C ARG A 78 16.89 -8.50 -2.04
N GLN A 79 17.90 -8.36 -1.19
CA GLN A 79 18.92 -9.39 -0.99
C GLN A 79 18.30 -10.67 -0.42
N ALA A 80 17.45 -10.58 0.60
CA ALA A 80 16.75 -11.74 1.17
C ALA A 80 15.93 -12.49 0.10
N ARG A 81 15.23 -11.76 -0.76
CA ARG A 81 14.50 -12.32 -1.89
C ARG A 81 15.40 -13.15 -2.82
N GLU A 82 16.55 -12.61 -3.19
CA GLU A 82 17.49 -13.32 -4.07
C GLU A 82 18.12 -14.54 -3.37
N MET A 83 18.41 -14.46 -2.07
CA MET A 83 18.91 -15.61 -1.29
C MET A 83 17.88 -16.74 -1.22
N ILE A 84 16.59 -16.41 -1.02
CA ILE A 84 15.51 -17.38 -1.03
C ILE A 84 15.39 -18.02 -2.42
N ARG A 85 15.40 -17.24 -3.49
CA ARG A 85 15.34 -17.74 -4.88
C ARG A 85 16.51 -18.67 -5.22
N ALA A 86 17.68 -18.36 -4.69
CA ALA A 86 18.89 -19.18 -4.86
C ALA A 86 18.92 -20.44 -3.98
N GLY A 87 17.90 -20.66 -3.13
CA GLY A 87 17.84 -21.81 -2.23
C GLY A 87 18.83 -21.77 -1.07
N VAL A 88 19.42 -20.61 -0.75
CA VAL A 88 20.46 -20.49 0.29
C VAL A 88 19.98 -20.95 1.66
N ILE A 89 18.70 -20.77 1.96
CA ILE A 89 18.11 -21.16 3.24
C ILE A 89 17.24 -22.44 3.12
N GLY A 90 17.26 -23.11 1.97
CA GLY A 90 16.47 -24.31 1.70
C GLY A 90 14.98 -24.00 1.54
N ASP A 91 14.15 -25.04 1.75
CA ASP A 91 12.70 -24.94 1.64
C ASP A 91 12.10 -24.14 2.80
N ILE A 92 11.22 -23.21 2.47
CA ILE A 92 10.50 -22.41 3.47
C ILE A 92 9.35 -23.22 4.05
N LEU A 93 9.43 -23.56 5.34
CA LEU A 93 8.42 -24.32 6.05
C LEU A 93 7.45 -23.44 6.85
N HIS A 94 7.90 -22.24 7.25
CA HIS A 94 7.11 -21.34 8.07
C HIS A 94 7.57 -19.89 7.86
N VAL A 95 6.61 -18.98 7.80
CA VAL A 95 6.86 -17.53 7.74
C VAL A 95 6.18 -16.85 8.91
N ARG A 96 6.93 -16.06 9.66
CA ARG A 96 6.39 -15.21 10.71
C ARG A 96 6.81 -13.77 10.43
N VAL A 97 5.83 -12.87 10.30
CA VAL A 97 6.06 -11.43 10.17
C VAL A 97 5.64 -10.75 11.46
N GLN A 98 6.49 -9.88 11.96
CA GLN A 98 6.20 -9.04 13.13
C GLN A 98 6.58 -7.61 12.78
N HIS A 99 5.68 -6.68 13.04
CA HIS A 99 5.88 -5.25 12.79
C HIS A 99 5.46 -4.48 14.06
N PRO A 100 6.30 -4.48 15.11
CA PRO A 100 6.03 -3.70 16.31
C PRO A 100 6.20 -2.21 16.03
N GLU A 101 5.24 -1.41 16.48
CA GLU A 101 5.25 0.03 16.36
C GLU A 101 5.42 0.68 17.73
N ASP A 102 6.46 1.48 17.90
CA ASP A 102 6.81 2.10 19.17
C ASP A 102 6.08 3.43 19.43
N TRP A 103 5.67 4.15 18.38
CA TRP A 103 5.02 5.44 18.50
C TRP A 103 3.69 5.40 19.28
N VAL A 104 2.93 4.30 19.14
CA VAL A 104 1.71 4.09 19.94
C VAL A 104 2.07 3.70 21.36
N ILE A 105 3.05 2.81 21.54
CA ILE A 105 3.46 2.31 22.85
C ILE A 105 4.06 3.43 23.68
N SER A 106 4.97 4.21 23.14
CA SER A 106 5.61 5.33 23.82
C SER A 106 4.58 6.36 24.29
N GLY A 107 3.62 6.71 23.41
CA GLY A 107 2.54 7.60 23.79
C GLY A 107 1.61 7.01 24.85
N ALA A 108 1.34 5.71 24.83
CA ALA A 108 0.50 5.03 25.81
C ALA A 108 1.15 4.99 27.20
N VAL A 109 2.45 4.73 27.28
CA VAL A 109 3.22 4.74 28.53
C VAL A 109 3.18 6.12 29.19
N ASP A 110 3.31 7.17 28.41
CA ASP A 110 3.29 8.56 28.89
C ASP A 110 1.87 9.13 29.06
N GLY A 111 0.84 8.36 28.73
CA GLY A 111 -0.55 8.85 28.73
C GLY A 111 -0.83 9.92 27.66
N LYS A 112 -0.03 9.98 26.63
CA LYS A 112 -0.05 11.05 25.61
C LYS A 112 -0.51 10.58 24.23
N VAL A 113 -1.12 9.40 24.08
CA VAL A 113 -1.67 8.96 22.79
C VAL A 113 -2.81 9.89 22.41
N ASP A 114 -2.60 10.66 21.36
CA ASP A 114 -3.66 11.48 20.76
C ASP A 114 -4.60 10.60 19.92
N THR A 115 -5.62 10.06 20.55
CA THR A 115 -6.64 9.25 19.89
C THR A 115 -7.56 10.06 18.96
N SER A 116 -7.45 11.40 18.94
CA SER A 116 -8.16 12.25 17.98
C SER A 116 -7.48 12.29 16.62
N ALA A 117 -6.21 11.87 16.53
CA ALA A 117 -5.48 11.79 15.29
C ALA A 117 -6.25 10.93 14.26
N TRP A 118 -6.15 11.30 12.98
CA TRP A 118 -6.93 10.66 11.91
C TRP A 118 -6.71 9.15 11.83
N ARG A 119 -5.52 8.67 12.21
CA ARG A 119 -5.19 7.23 12.26
C ARG A 119 -6.05 6.41 13.23
N PHE A 120 -6.62 7.05 14.27
CA PHE A 120 -7.54 6.39 15.20
C PHE A 120 -9.02 6.57 14.84
N GLN A 121 -9.33 7.17 13.69
CA GLN A 121 -10.70 7.40 13.24
C GLN A 121 -11.09 6.31 12.24
N PRO A 122 -11.98 5.36 12.59
CA PRO A 122 -12.36 4.23 11.71
C PRO A 122 -12.89 4.67 10.34
N LYS A 123 -13.53 5.84 10.28
CA LYS A 123 -14.03 6.40 9.01
C LYS A 123 -12.91 6.75 8.02
N LYS A 124 -11.71 7.09 8.54
CA LYS A 124 -10.56 7.50 7.72
C LYS A 124 -9.60 6.36 7.41
N VAL A 125 -9.46 5.43 8.35
CA VAL A 125 -8.49 4.32 8.22
C VAL A 125 -9.14 3.00 7.79
N GLY A 126 -10.47 2.92 7.78
CA GLY A 126 -11.20 1.67 7.56
C GLY A 126 -11.48 0.90 8.85
N SER A 127 -11.95 -0.32 8.73
CA SER A 127 -12.45 -1.14 9.84
C SER A 127 -11.36 -1.62 10.82
N SER A 128 -10.09 -1.57 10.42
CA SER A 128 -8.96 -2.01 11.24
C SER A 128 -7.73 -1.15 11.01
N LEU A 129 -7.37 -0.35 12.00
CA LEU A 129 -6.10 0.39 11.99
C LEU A 129 -4.91 -0.55 11.77
N CYS A 130 -4.83 -1.61 12.57
CA CYS A 130 -3.70 -2.54 12.54
C CYS A 130 -3.57 -3.24 11.18
N ALA A 131 -4.66 -3.75 10.61
CA ALA A 131 -4.63 -4.41 9.31
C ALA A 131 -4.28 -3.43 8.19
N ASN A 132 -4.89 -2.26 8.16
CA ASN A 132 -4.72 -1.30 7.07
C ASN A 132 -3.39 -0.54 7.14
N ASP A 133 -2.85 -0.31 8.32
CA ASP A 133 -1.57 0.39 8.48
C ASP A 133 -0.37 -0.56 8.43
N LEU A 134 -0.40 -1.65 9.18
CA LEU A 134 0.72 -2.57 9.37
C LEU A 134 0.54 -3.89 8.60
N GLY A 135 -0.66 -4.45 8.62
CA GLY A 135 -0.97 -5.73 8.01
C GLY A 135 -0.73 -5.75 6.51
N THR A 136 -1.06 -4.67 5.81
CA THR A 136 -0.81 -4.51 4.37
C THR A 136 0.68 -4.56 4.03
N HIS A 137 1.55 -4.00 4.88
CA HIS A 137 3.00 -4.10 4.71
C HIS A 137 3.51 -5.52 4.93
N ALA A 138 2.99 -6.21 5.96
CA ALA A 138 3.36 -7.58 6.27
C ALA A 138 2.96 -8.52 5.13
N GLU A 139 1.75 -8.40 4.64
CA GLU A 139 1.22 -9.18 3.52
C GLU A 139 2.04 -8.92 2.24
N GLN A 140 2.23 -7.67 1.89
CA GLN A 140 2.97 -7.29 0.70
C GLN A 140 4.45 -7.76 0.76
N MET A 141 5.07 -7.74 1.95
CA MET A 141 6.42 -8.26 2.14
C MET A 141 6.48 -9.77 1.89
N VAL A 142 5.52 -10.54 2.41
CA VAL A 142 5.45 -11.99 2.20
C VAL A 142 5.22 -12.34 0.74
N THR A 143 4.36 -11.60 0.04
CA THR A 143 4.12 -11.79 -1.40
C THR A 143 5.33 -11.48 -2.26
N GLN A 144 6.13 -10.50 -1.88
CA GLN A 144 7.34 -10.13 -2.62
C GLN A 144 8.54 -11.06 -2.36
N LEU A 145 8.59 -11.71 -1.21
CA LEU A 145 9.53 -12.76 -0.95
C LEU A 145 8.99 -14.06 -1.56
N PRO A 146 9.75 -14.84 -2.34
CA PRO A 146 9.27 -16.06 -2.97
C PRO A 146 9.16 -17.20 -1.94
N VAL A 147 8.45 -16.93 -0.85
CA VAL A 147 8.26 -17.85 0.27
C VAL A 147 7.03 -18.74 0.08
N CYS A 148 6.16 -18.36 -0.85
CA CYS A 148 4.94 -19.07 -1.16
C CYS A 148 4.81 -19.27 -2.66
N THR A 149 4.96 -20.51 -3.12
CA THR A 149 4.87 -20.90 -4.54
C THR A 149 3.54 -21.51 -4.92
N SER A 150 2.62 -21.66 -3.97
CA SER A 150 1.32 -22.29 -4.22
C SER A 150 0.16 -21.55 -3.54
N SER A 151 -1.03 -21.65 -4.13
CA SER A 151 -2.30 -21.14 -3.59
C SER A 151 -2.68 -21.73 -2.21
N ALA A 152 -1.89 -22.67 -1.68
CA ALA A 152 -2.09 -23.31 -0.38
C ALA A 152 -1.53 -22.51 0.80
N CYS A 153 -0.81 -21.40 0.55
CA CYS A 153 -0.18 -20.59 1.61
C CYS A 153 -1.16 -19.67 2.37
N TRP A 154 -2.38 -19.51 1.85
CA TRP A 154 -3.40 -18.63 2.45
C TRP A 154 -4.60 -19.46 2.90
N ARG A 155 -4.41 -20.36 3.87
CA ARG A 155 -5.52 -21.06 4.55
C ARG A 155 -5.55 -20.71 6.02
#